data_2dade8abd01d7d6ab34a5d8938d9725e
#
_entry.id   2dade8abd01d7d6ab34a5d8938d9725e
#
_cell.length_a   1.000
_cell.length_b   1.000
_cell.length_c   1.000
_cell.angle_alpha   90.00
_cell.angle_beta   90.00
_cell.angle_gamma   90.00
#
_symmetry.space_group_name_H-M   'P 1'
#
loop_
_entity.id
_entity.type
_entity.pdbx_description
1 polymer ?
#
loop_
_entity_poly.entity_id
_entity_poly.type
_entity_poly.pdbx_seq_one_letter_code
_entity_poly.pdbx_strand_id
1 'polypeptide(L)'
;MGNNEYEIRKSEELGRYLVAARDLAPDDVVLTELPLVYGPKSMPDPEALMPCVGCYKPIFTDVGERCSRCGWPVCSGNCPGLKDPLHHGVECEILSARPECVLDNMADYYRHDALLPLRCALLQYTDDDKWKKLLELQSHMECRVPGTDAYDEADEFTVKYLMNVFINKIDKNVKNKYLNLISGELLHKICGIIDTNALEIRLPNGSELNALYATTCMMEHSCVPNTKHLFNTSGKDVKDKYKITVKVVVPINKGDHVATMYSHALWGTQARRQHLKDTKYFSCKCIRCSDPTELGTYLSAMKCFGDDKGPCDGIHLPEDPLDEETDWACNKCTVKVNNSQINILISEMGEEVENVQMMGGSVNMLENVLCRLSTFLHPNHYHLYSIKHSLIQLYGRQSSYMSEEILDKKIKMCKDLIFITKTLDPGNARLSLYSAILHHELHSALVLKSKKATKDGSLRTVDEIRPLIDEAKLSIEAALSSLKDDVEETSGKKLHEVIEKSRLDFVNYCESKNINI
;
A
#
# COMPACT_ATOMS: atom_id res chain seq x y z
N MET A 1 -27.89 16.95 4.30
CA MET A 1 -27.00 18.05 4.70
C MET A 1 -25.90 18.10 3.66
N GLY A 2 -25.72 19.22 2.95
CA GLY A 2 -24.66 19.35 1.95
C GLY A 2 -23.30 19.19 2.63
N ASN A 3 -22.41 18.47 1.97
CA ASN A 3 -21.06 18.26 2.47
C ASN A 3 -20.31 19.59 2.34
N ASN A 4 -19.96 20.23 3.45
CA ASN A 4 -19.29 21.53 3.46
C ASN A 4 -17.77 21.43 3.27
N GLU A 5 -17.21 20.22 3.16
CA GLU A 5 -15.77 19.99 3.16
C GLU A 5 -15.16 19.94 1.76
N TYR A 6 -15.91 19.45 0.77
CA TYR A 6 -15.43 19.30 -0.61
C TYR A 6 -16.51 19.62 -1.66
N GLU A 7 -16.05 19.92 -2.87
CA GLU A 7 -16.84 20.01 -4.09
C GLU A 7 -16.35 18.98 -5.10
N ILE A 8 -17.25 18.37 -5.86
CA ILE A 8 -16.90 17.52 -7.00
C ILE A 8 -16.78 18.42 -8.23
N ARG A 9 -15.62 18.36 -8.89
CA ARG A 9 -15.37 19.05 -10.16
C ARG A 9 -15.07 18.04 -11.26
N LYS A 10 -15.12 18.50 -12.51
CA LYS A 10 -14.84 17.69 -13.70
C LYS A 10 -13.96 18.45 -14.67
N SER A 11 -12.93 17.79 -15.21
CA SER A 11 -12.12 18.28 -16.32
C SER A 11 -11.94 17.18 -17.37
N GLU A 12 -11.43 17.53 -18.54
CA GLU A 12 -11.11 16.56 -19.59
C GLU A 12 -9.92 15.68 -19.21
N GLU A 13 -8.93 16.23 -18.51
CA GLU A 13 -7.70 15.54 -18.13
C GLU A 13 -7.90 14.61 -16.92
N LEU A 14 -8.57 15.07 -15.87
CA LEU A 14 -8.71 14.35 -14.59
C LEU A 14 -10.03 13.57 -14.46
N GLY A 15 -10.96 13.75 -15.37
CA GLY A 15 -12.32 13.25 -15.18
C GLY A 15 -13.00 13.97 -14.00
N ARG A 16 -13.59 13.22 -13.07
CA ARG A 16 -14.16 13.77 -11.81
C ARG A 16 -13.09 13.75 -10.72
N TYR A 17 -13.03 14.83 -9.95
CA TYR A 17 -12.09 14.97 -8.84
C TYR A 17 -12.69 15.84 -7.72
N LEU A 18 -12.06 15.79 -6.54
CA LEU A 18 -12.49 16.54 -5.37
C LEU A 18 -11.59 17.76 -5.14
N VAL A 19 -12.20 18.89 -4.78
CA VAL A 19 -11.50 20.09 -4.31
C VAL A 19 -12.05 20.50 -2.93
N ALA A 20 -11.21 21.08 -2.10
CA ALA A 20 -11.60 21.58 -0.79
C ALA A 20 -12.58 22.76 -0.92
N ALA A 21 -13.75 22.67 -0.28
CA ALA A 21 -14.76 23.73 -0.28
C ALA A 21 -14.44 24.86 0.71
N ARG A 22 -13.57 24.59 1.68
CA ARG A 22 -13.01 25.52 2.68
C ARG A 22 -11.55 25.15 2.97
N ASP A 23 -10.85 25.95 3.74
CA ASP A 23 -9.56 25.55 4.28
C ASP A 23 -9.73 24.38 5.24
N LEU A 24 -8.89 23.35 5.08
CA LEU A 24 -8.92 22.11 5.86
C LEU A 24 -7.59 21.94 6.61
N ALA A 25 -7.68 21.65 7.90
CA ALA A 25 -6.54 21.39 8.77
C ALA A 25 -6.24 19.88 8.88
N PRO A 26 -5.02 19.48 9.24
CA PRO A 26 -4.72 18.10 9.59
C PRO A 26 -5.71 17.54 10.61
N ASP A 27 -6.12 16.29 10.43
CA ASP A 27 -7.15 15.54 11.16
C ASP A 27 -8.61 15.92 10.83
N ASP A 28 -8.87 16.98 10.04
CA ASP A 28 -10.21 17.20 9.51
C ASP A 28 -10.67 15.98 8.68
N VAL A 29 -11.95 15.62 8.82
CA VAL A 29 -12.57 14.56 8.04
C VAL A 29 -13.18 15.17 6.79
N VAL A 30 -12.65 14.81 5.63
CA VAL A 30 -13.18 15.25 4.32
C VAL A 30 -14.50 14.58 4.03
N LEU A 31 -14.56 13.26 4.18
CA LEU A 31 -15.76 12.46 3.96
C LEU A 31 -15.71 11.14 4.73
N THR A 32 -16.89 10.58 4.96
CA THR A 32 -17.09 9.19 5.39
C THR A 32 -18.08 8.52 4.45
N GLU A 33 -17.82 7.29 4.04
CA GLU A 33 -18.62 6.60 3.05
C GLU A 33 -18.67 5.10 3.30
N LEU A 34 -19.84 4.49 3.07
CA LEU A 34 -19.98 3.04 3.06
C LEU A 34 -19.65 2.50 1.65
N PRO A 35 -19.09 1.29 1.54
CA PRO A 35 -18.81 0.72 0.23
C PRO A 35 -20.10 0.46 -0.57
N LEU A 36 -20.05 0.67 -1.86
CA LEU A 36 -21.07 0.21 -2.79
C LEU A 36 -21.14 -1.31 -2.76
N VAL A 37 -19.97 -1.93 -2.85
CA VAL A 37 -19.78 -3.39 -2.89
C VAL A 37 -18.34 -3.71 -2.47
N TYR A 38 -18.14 -4.91 -1.95
CA TYR A 38 -16.81 -5.42 -1.58
C TYR A 38 -16.76 -6.94 -1.71
N GLY A 39 -15.54 -7.47 -1.87
CA GLY A 39 -15.30 -8.89 -2.02
C GLY A 39 -13.85 -9.25 -1.76
N PRO A 40 -13.53 -10.56 -1.71
CA PRO A 40 -12.16 -11.00 -1.53
C PRO A 40 -11.30 -10.56 -2.71
N LYS A 41 -10.05 -10.19 -2.42
CA LYS A 41 -9.00 -10.02 -3.42
C LYS A 41 -8.42 -11.39 -3.75
N SER A 42 -7.94 -11.57 -4.98
CA SER A 42 -7.23 -12.78 -5.38
C SER A 42 -6.05 -13.04 -4.45
N MET A 43 -5.89 -14.29 -4.04
CA MET A 43 -4.73 -14.73 -3.26
C MET A 43 -3.75 -15.38 -4.23
N PRO A 44 -2.51 -14.89 -4.34
CA PRO A 44 -1.55 -15.39 -5.34
C PRO A 44 -1.00 -16.79 -5.02
N ASP A 45 -1.21 -17.31 -3.81
CA ASP A 45 -0.66 -18.60 -3.38
C ASP A 45 -1.74 -19.68 -3.35
N PRO A 46 -1.67 -20.70 -4.27
CA PRO A 46 -2.61 -21.81 -4.30
C PRO A 46 -2.54 -22.74 -3.08
N GLU A 47 -1.42 -22.75 -2.36
CA GLU A 47 -1.27 -23.48 -1.09
C GLU A 47 -1.83 -22.67 0.09
N ALA A 48 -2.22 -21.43 -0.16
CA ALA A 48 -2.74 -20.54 0.85
C ALA A 48 -4.12 -20.96 1.36
N LEU A 49 -4.42 -20.47 2.53
CA LEU A 49 -5.72 -20.56 3.16
C LEU A 49 -6.80 -19.89 2.29
N MET A 50 -7.87 -20.60 1.97
CA MET A 50 -9.01 -20.01 1.27
C MET A 50 -9.79 -19.06 2.19
N PRO A 51 -10.27 -17.90 1.72
CA PRO A 51 -11.12 -17.03 2.50
C PRO A 51 -12.53 -17.64 2.65
N CYS A 52 -13.09 -17.57 3.84
CA CYS A 52 -14.50 -17.87 4.06
C CYS A 52 -15.39 -16.96 3.20
N VAL A 53 -16.27 -17.52 2.40
CA VAL A 53 -17.14 -16.74 1.51
C VAL A 53 -18.04 -15.73 2.25
N GLY A 54 -18.31 -15.98 3.54
CA GLY A 54 -19.17 -15.12 4.35
C GLY A 54 -18.44 -14.02 5.14
N CYS A 55 -17.24 -14.29 5.68
CA CYS A 55 -16.54 -13.32 6.54
C CYS A 55 -15.07 -13.12 6.20
N TYR A 56 -14.55 -13.78 5.15
CA TYR A 56 -13.17 -13.71 4.65
C TYR A 56 -12.10 -14.23 5.61
N LYS A 57 -12.48 -14.83 6.75
CA LYS A 57 -11.51 -15.50 7.62
C LYS A 57 -10.78 -16.57 6.83
N PRO A 58 -9.44 -16.63 6.88
CA PRO A 58 -8.68 -17.69 6.23
C PRO A 58 -9.04 -19.06 6.82
N ILE A 59 -9.24 -20.05 5.96
CA ILE A 59 -9.58 -21.43 6.33
C ILE A 59 -8.72 -22.40 5.53
N PHE A 60 -8.36 -23.53 6.12
CA PHE A 60 -7.70 -24.62 5.41
C PHE A 60 -8.73 -25.35 4.55
N THR A 61 -8.37 -25.67 3.30
CA THR A 61 -9.28 -26.26 2.31
C THR A 61 -9.75 -27.66 2.67
N ASP A 62 -8.94 -28.41 3.37
CA ASP A 62 -9.15 -29.80 3.77
C ASP A 62 -9.92 -29.95 5.10
N VAL A 63 -9.95 -28.90 5.94
CA VAL A 63 -10.59 -28.94 7.28
C VAL A 63 -11.81 -28.02 7.36
N GLY A 64 -12.01 -27.09 6.40
CA GLY A 64 -13.07 -26.10 6.43
C GLY A 64 -14.48 -26.69 6.19
N GLU A 65 -15.47 -26.14 6.91
CA GLU A 65 -16.88 -26.40 6.61
C GLU A 65 -17.24 -25.79 5.23
N ARG A 66 -18.39 -26.23 4.69
CA ARG A 66 -18.90 -25.75 3.40
C ARG A 66 -20.32 -25.22 3.56
N CYS A 67 -20.66 -24.22 2.77
CA CYS A 67 -22.04 -23.77 2.67
C CYS A 67 -22.93 -24.94 2.22
N SER A 68 -23.94 -25.28 3.00
CA SER A 68 -24.87 -26.38 2.72
C SER A 68 -25.63 -26.24 1.40
N ARG A 69 -25.75 -25.01 0.86
CA ARG A 69 -26.44 -24.74 -0.41
C ARG A 69 -25.49 -24.79 -1.61
N CYS A 70 -24.47 -23.96 -1.62
CA CYS A 70 -23.59 -23.82 -2.80
C CYS A 70 -22.28 -24.62 -2.70
N GLY A 71 -21.91 -25.10 -1.51
CA GLY A 71 -20.66 -25.86 -1.30
C GLY A 71 -19.39 -25.02 -1.21
N TRP A 72 -19.48 -23.71 -1.28
CA TRP A 72 -18.31 -22.83 -1.13
C TRP A 72 -17.76 -22.87 0.30
N PRO A 73 -16.42 -22.67 0.47
CA PRO A 73 -15.76 -22.78 1.77
C PRO A 73 -16.28 -21.73 2.77
N VAL A 74 -16.55 -22.16 3.99
CA VAL A 74 -17.01 -21.32 5.11
C VAL A 74 -16.25 -21.66 6.39
N CYS A 75 -16.05 -20.69 7.25
CA CYS A 75 -15.39 -20.91 8.55
C CYS A 75 -16.25 -21.73 9.53
N SER A 76 -17.58 -21.64 9.38
CA SER A 76 -18.57 -22.48 10.08
C SER A 76 -19.93 -22.33 9.42
N GLY A 77 -20.83 -23.32 9.58
CA GLY A 77 -22.21 -23.25 9.10
C GLY A 77 -23.05 -22.14 9.74
N ASN A 78 -22.56 -21.56 10.85
CA ASN A 78 -23.18 -20.42 11.55
C ASN A 78 -22.48 -19.09 11.26
N CYS A 79 -21.61 -19.02 10.25
CA CYS A 79 -20.94 -17.78 9.90
C CYS A 79 -21.95 -16.65 9.65
N PRO A 80 -21.83 -15.49 10.33
CA PRO A 80 -22.77 -14.38 10.17
C PRO A 80 -22.92 -13.90 8.73
N GLY A 81 -21.83 -13.92 7.96
CA GLY A 81 -21.83 -13.49 6.56
C GLY A 81 -22.62 -14.38 5.61
N LEU A 82 -22.96 -15.62 6.00
CA LEU A 82 -23.78 -16.51 5.18
C LEU A 82 -25.23 -16.04 5.01
N LYS A 83 -25.74 -15.30 5.99
CA LYS A 83 -27.11 -14.74 6.00
C LYS A 83 -27.14 -13.28 5.58
N ASP A 84 -25.98 -12.65 5.39
CA ASP A 84 -25.90 -11.26 5.01
C ASP A 84 -26.20 -11.11 3.51
N PRO A 85 -27.30 -10.40 3.14
CA PRO A 85 -27.67 -10.23 1.73
C PRO A 85 -26.64 -9.42 0.92
N LEU A 86 -25.79 -8.63 1.58
CA LEU A 86 -24.69 -7.91 0.93
C LEU A 86 -23.44 -8.77 0.72
N HIS A 87 -23.40 -9.98 1.31
CA HIS A 87 -22.29 -10.92 1.18
C HIS A 87 -22.68 -12.13 0.34
N HIS A 88 -23.20 -13.17 1.01
CA HIS A 88 -23.42 -14.48 0.44
C HIS A 88 -24.89 -14.76 0.09
N GLY A 89 -25.82 -13.95 0.52
CA GLY A 89 -27.25 -14.24 0.41
C GLY A 89 -27.72 -14.48 -1.02
N VAL A 90 -27.51 -13.52 -1.95
CA VAL A 90 -27.96 -13.62 -3.35
C VAL A 90 -27.02 -14.47 -4.19
N GLU A 91 -25.71 -14.28 -4.04
CA GLU A 91 -24.72 -15.03 -4.82
C GLU A 91 -24.83 -16.55 -4.59
N CYS A 92 -25.24 -16.97 -3.39
CA CYS A 92 -25.41 -18.37 -3.05
C CYS A 92 -26.40 -19.10 -3.96
N GLU A 93 -27.47 -18.45 -4.43
CA GLU A 93 -28.40 -19.05 -5.39
C GLU A 93 -27.69 -19.37 -6.72
N ILE A 94 -26.84 -18.47 -7.17
CA ILE A 94 -26.08 -18.62 -8.42
C ILE A 94 -24.99 -19.68 -8.26
N LEU A 95 -24.21 -19.58 -7.19
CA LEU A 95 -23.14 -20.51 -6.88
C LEU A 95 -23.63 -21.94 -6.59
N SER A 96 -24.95 -22.12 -6.30
CA SER A 96 -25.57 -23.44 -6.15
C SER A 96 -25.71 -24.20 -7.46
N ALA A 97 -25.61 -23.55 -8.60
CA ALA A 97 -25.64 -24.17 -9.94
C ALA A 97 -24.34 -24.90 -10.32
N ARG A 98 -23.57 -25.29 -9.35
CA ARG A 98 -22.28 -26.00 -9.54
C ARG A 98 -22.41 -27.33 -10.30
N PRO A 99 -21.38 -27.74 -11.04
CA PRO A 99 -21.33 -29.09 -11.64
C PRO A 99 -21.26 -30.17 -10.56
N GLU A 100 -21.83 -31.36 -10.85
CA GLU A 100 -21.84 -32.49 -9.92
C GLU A 100 -20.46 -33.09 -9.62
N CYS A 101 -19.43 -32.84 -10.47
CA CYS A 101 -18.09 -33.45 -10.38
C CYS A 101 -17.01 -32.40 -9.99
N VAL A 102 -17.12 -31.78 -8.83
CA VAL A 102 -16.23 -30.69 -8.41
C VAL A 102 -15.05 -31.14 -7.52
N LEU A 103 -14.90 -32.45 -7.30
CA LEU A 103 -14.05 -32.89 -6.17
C LEU A 103 -12.55 -33.01 -6.47
N ASP A 104 -12.12 -32.96 -7.74
CA ASP A 104 -10.74 -33.28 -8.09
C ASP A 104 -9.78 -32.08 -8.19
N ASN A 105 -10.26 -30.86 -8.33
CA ASN A 105 -9.40 -29.66 -8.32
C ASN A 105 -10.11 -28.43 -7.72
N MET A 106 -10.03 -28.31 -6.41
CA MET A 106 -10.74 -27.27 -5.65
C MET A 106 -10.20 -25.86 -5.92
N ALA A 107 -8.91 -25.73 -6.19
CA ALA A 107 -8.28 -24.44 -6.45
C ALA A 107 -8.79 -23.79 -7.75
N ASP A 108 -9.02 -24.61 -8.80
CA ASP A 108 -9.56 -24.12 -10.08
C ASP A 108 -11.05 -23.83 -10.02
N TYR A 109 -11.76 -24.46 -9.08
CA TYR A 109 -13.20 -24.28 -8.93
C TYR A 109 -13.58 -23.09 -8.05
N TYR A 110 -12.88 -22.88 -6.93
CA TYR A 110 -13.20 -21.80 -5.99
C TYR A 110 -12.42 -20.53 -6.30
N ARG A 111 -12.75 -19.85 -7.37
CA ARG A 111 -12.14 -18.58 -7.76
C ARG A 111 -12.76 -17.42 -6.98
N HIS A 112 -12.16 -17.11 -5.85
CA HIS A 112 -12.65 -16.06 -4.95
C HIS A 112 -12.60 -14.66 -5.58
N ASP A 113 -11.66 -14.41 -6.47
CA ASP A 113 -11.53 -13.19 -7.27
C ASP A 113 -12.76 -12.90 -8.14
N ALA A 114 -13.47 -13.96 -8.60
CA ALA A 114 -14.69 -13.80 -9.38
C ALA A 114 -15.93 -13.40 -8.54
N LEU A 115 -15.85 -13.46 -7.18
CA LEU A 115 -16.99 -13.09 -6.33
C LEU A 115 -17.31 -11.61 -6.37
N LEU A 116 -16.31 -10.74 -6.37
CA LEU A 116 -16.55 -9.30 -6.42
C LEU A 116 -17.20 -8.86 -7.73
N PRO A 117 -16.73 -9.29 -8.92
CA PRO A 117 -17.44 -9.06 -10.19
C PRO A 117 -18.89 -9.56 -10.18
N LEU A 118 -19.14 -10.76 -9.66
CA LEU A 118 -20.50 -11.30 -9.52
C LEU A 118 -21.37 -10.43 -8.63
N ARG A 119 -20.88 -10.01 -7.45
CA ARG A 119 -21.57 -9.11 -6.53
C ARG A 119 -21.88 -7.76 -7.16
N CYS A 120 -20.93 -7.19 -7.90
CA CYS A 120 -21.17 -5.97 -8.68
C CYS A 120 -22.34 -6.15 -9.67
N ALA A 121 -22.35 -7.24 -10.44
CA ALA A 121 -23.42 -7.53 -11.40
C ALA A 121 -24.76 -7.72 -10.71
N LEU A 122 -24.79 -8.27 -9.50
CA LEU A 122 -26.02 -8.50 -8.73
C LEU A 122 -26.62 -7.23 -8.14
N LEU A 123 -25.88 -6.13 -8.03
CA LEU A 123 -26.43 -4.85 -7.55
C LEU A 123 -27.60 -4.37 -8.40
N GLN A 124 -27.61 -4.64 -9.71
CA GLN A 124 -28.73 -4.28 -10.58
C GLN A 124 -30.09 -4.86 -10.15
N TYR A 125 -30.09 -5.89 -9.28
CA TYR A 125 -31.30 -6.54 -8.76
C TYR A 125 -31.54 -6.30 -7.26
N THR A 126 -30.47 -5.96 -6.54
CA THR A 126 -30.52 -5.84 -5.08
C THR A 126 -30.54 -4.40 -4.61
N ASP A 127 -29.93 -3.47 -5.37
CA ASP A 127 -29.81 -2.06 -4.98
C ASP A 127 -29.54 -1.19 -6.23
N ASP A 128 -30.62 -0.70 -6.86
CA ASP A 128 -30.58 0.10 -8.08
C ASP A 128 -29.78 1.42 -7.91
N ASP A 129 -29.82 2.04 -6.72
CA ASP A 129 -29.06 3.26 -6.45
C ASP A 129 -27.54 2.99 -6.45
N LYS A 130 -27.09 1.91 -5.76
CA LYS A 130 -25.69 1.48 -5.80
C LYS A 130 -25.28 1.04 -7.20
N TRP A 131 -26.14 0.39 -7.93
CA TRP A 131 -25.90 -0.03 -9.31
C TRP A 131 -25.61 1.18 -10.22
N LYS A 132 -26.43 2.20 -10.16
CA LYS A 132 -26.23 3.44 -10.92
C LYS A 132 -24.90 4.10 -10.60
N LYS A 133 -24.58 4.22 -9.30
CA LYS A 133 -23.31 4.80 -8.84
C LYS A 133 -22.10 3.96 -9.28
N LEU A 134 -22.22 2.63 -9.28
CA LEU A 134 -21.17 1.73 -9.77
C LEU A 134 -20.89 1.99 -11.26
N LEU A 135 -21.92 2.09 -12.09
CA LEU A 135 -21.78 2.30 -13.52
C LEU A 135 -21.21 3.66 -13.92
N GLU A 136 -21.21 4.63 -12.98
CA GLU A 136 -20.57 5.93 -13.18
C GLU A 136 -19.05 5.87 -12.99
N LEU A 137 -18.50 4.82 -12.35
CA LEU A 137 -17.06 4.67 -12.16
C LEU A 137 -16.36 4.36 -13.48
N GLN A 138 -15.12 4.79 -13.62
CA GLN A 138 -14.31 4.59 -14.83
C GLN A 138 -13.98 3.11 -15.02
N SER A 139 -14.06 2.63 -16.25
CA SER A 139 -13.76 1.24 -16.61
C SER A 139 -12.64 1.11 -17.64
N HIS A 140 -12.27 2.19 -18.31
CA HIS A 140 -11.26 2.24 -19.37
C HIS A 140 -11.40 1.13 -20.43
N MET A 141 -12.65 0.85 -20.84
CA MET A 141 -12.92 -0.19 -21.86
C MET A 141 -12.26 0.11 -23.20
N GLU A 142 -11.98 1.37 -23.47
CA GLU A 142 -11.23 1.82 -24.66
C GLU A 142 -9.78 1.31 -24.70
N CYS A 143 -9.19 1.04 -23.52
CA CYS A 143 -7.85 0.49 -23.37
C CYS A 143 -7.87 -1.04 -23.13
N ARG A 144 -9.01 -1.60 -22.78
CA ARG A 144 -9.19 -3.02 -22.42
C ARG A 144 -9.88 -3.74 -23.58
N VAL A 145 -9.10 -4.06 -24.61
CA VAL A 145 -9.58 -4.75 -25.81
C VAL A 145 -8.93 -6.13 -25.94
N PRO A 146 -9.54 -7.09 -26.67
CA PRO A 146 -8.95 -8.40 -26.89
C PRO A 146 -7.50 -8.33 -27.35
N GLY A 147 -6.61 -9.11 -26.71
CA GLY A 147 -5.17 -9.11 -26.95
C GLY A 147 -4.38 -8.16 -26.04
N THR A 148 -5.04 -7.45 -25.11
CA THR A 148 -4.37 -6.78 -24.00
C THR A 148 -4.38 -7.68 -22.77
N ASP A 149 -3.31 -7.69 -21.97
CA ASP A 149 -3.19 -8.52 -20.77
C ASP A 149 -4.40 -8.34 -19.84
N ALA A 150 -4.82 -7.09 -19.60
CA ALA A 150 -5.95 -6.78 -18.74
C ALA A 150 -7.29 -7.31 -19.24
N TYR A 151 -7.49 -7.40 -20.58
CA TYR A 151 -8.68 -8.02 -21.15
C TYR A 151 -8.60 -9.54 -21.06
N ASP A 152 -7.48 -10.12 -21.49
CA ASP A 152 -7.31 -11.56 -21.63
C ASP A 152 -7.32 -12.25 -20.26
N GLU A 153 -6.71 -11.65 -19.23
CA GLU A 153 -6.81 -12.10 -17.84
C GLU A 153 -8.25 -12.04 -17.31
N ALA A 154 -8.94 -10.91 -17.51
CA ALA A 154 -10.35 -10.79 -17.09
C ALA A 154 -11.25 -11.80 -17.80
N ASP A 155 -11.02 -12.03 -19.11
CA ASP A 155 -11.77 -12.98 -19.91
C ASP A 155 -11.59 -14.43 -19.43
N GLU A 156 -10.33 -14.86 -19.28
CA GLU A 156 -9.98 -16.23 -18.89
C GLU A 156 -10.39 -16.53 -17.45
N PHE A 157 -10.03 -15.66 -16.53
CA PHE A 157 -10.12 -15.95 -15.10
C PHE A 157 -11.45 -15.56 -14.47
N THR A 158 -12.18 -14.61 -15.03
CA THR A 158 -13.43 -14.11 -14.44
C THR A 158 -14.62 -14.33 -15.38
N VAL A 159 -14.58 -13.81 -16.61
CA VAL A 159 -15.75 -13.77 -17.48
C VAL A 159 -16.14 -15.16 -17.94
N LYS A 160 -15.23 -15.90 -18.59
CA LYS A 160 -15.46 -17.28 -19.01
C LYS A 160 -15.81 -18.19 -17.84
N TYR A 161 -15.13 -18.02 -16.72
CA TYR A 161 -15.40 -18.78 -15.51
C TYR A 161 -16.84 -18.58 -15.03
N LEU A 162 -17.27 -17.34 -14.79
CA LEU A 162 -18.63 -17.04 -14.34
C LEU A 162 -19.68 -17.49 -15.34
N MET A 163 -19.46 -17.20 -16.63
CA MET A 163 -20.40 -17.56 -17.69
C MET A 163 -20.55 -19.09 -17.85
N ASN A 164 -19.43 -19.82 -17.93
CA ASN A 164 -19.46 -21.24 -18.27
C ASN A 164 -19.71 -22.16 -17.06
N VAL A 165 -19.23 -21.78 -15.88
CA VAL A 165 -19.37 -22.60 -14.67
C VAL A 165 -20.73 -22.41 -14.01
N PHE A 166 -21.25 -21.18 -14.01
CA PHE A 166 -22.48 -20.85 -13.30
C PHE A 166 -23.59 -20.32 -14.22
N ILE A 167 -23.42 -19.16 -14.83
CA ILE A 167 -24.51 -18.39 -15.46
C ILE A 167 -25.23 -19.18 -16.57
N ASN A 168 -24.49 -19.88 -17.40
CA ASN A 168 -25.08 -20.70 -18.49
C ASN A 168 -25.71 -22.02 -18.00
N LYS A 169 -25.44 -22.44 -16.76
CA LYS A 169 -25.93 -23.70 -16.17
C LYS A 169 -27.08 -23.52 -15.20
N ILE A 170 -27.42 -22.29 -14.84
CA ILE A 170 -28.48 -22.01 -13.88
C ILE A 170 -29.84 -22.37 -14.45
N ASP A 171 -30.71 -22.90 -13.56
CA ASP A 171 -32.12 -23.13 -13.85
C ASP A 171 -32.79 -21.88 -14.43
N LYS A 172 -33.66 -22.07 -15.42
CA LYS A 172 -34.33 -20.96 -16.12
C LYS A 172 -35.09 -20.02 -15.19
N ASN A 173 -35.64 -20.53 -14.08
CA ASN A 173 -36.38 -19.70 -13.13
C ASN A 173 -35.43 -18.76 -12.34
N VAL A 174 -34.29 -19.28 -11.90
CA VAL A 174 -33.26 -18.48 -11.24
C VAL A 174 -32.61 -17.53 -12.26
N LYS A 175 -32.35 -18.00 -13.47
CA LYS A 175 -31.82 -17.19 -14.56
C LYS A 175 -32.73 -16.01 -14.90
N ASN A 176 -34.04 -16.26 -15.03
CA ASN A 176 -35.01 -15.20 -15.31
C ASN A 176 -35.12 -14.18 -14.18
N LYS A 177 -34.86 -14.58 -12.92
CA LYS A 177 -34.91 -13.67 -11.77
C LYS A 177 -33.70 -12.75 -11.70
N TYR A 178 -32.49 -13.23 -12.02
CA TYR A 178 -31.24 -12.49 -11.73
C TYR A 178 -30.32 -12.27 -12.93
N LEU A 179 -30.45 -12.98 -14.03
CA LEU A 179 -29.35 -13.11 -14.98
C LEU A 179 -29.68 -12.77 -16.44
N ASN A 180 -30.90 -12.34 -16.74
CA ASN A 180 -31.26 -11.96 -18.12
C ASN A 180 -30.44 -10.80 -18.68
N LEU A 181 -29.76 -10.03 -17.81
CA LEU A 181 -28.98 -8.86 -18.15
C LEU A 181 -27.47 -9.00 -17.91
N ILE A 182 -27.01 -10.16 -17.37
CA ILE A 182 -25.57 -10.41 -17.18
C ILE A 182 -25.00 -11.02 -18.46
N SER A 183 -24.21 -10.23 -19.19
CA SER A 183 -23.47 -10.65 -20.38
C SER A 183 -21.97 -10.65 -20.10
N GLY A 184 -21.20 -11.31 -20.99
CA GLY A 184 -19.74 -11.24 -20.94
C GLY A 184 -19.21 -9.82 -21.05
N GLU A 185 -19.82 -9.01 -21.92
CA GLU A 185 -19.46 -7.59 -22.09
C GLU A 185 -19.67 -6.78 -20.79
N LEU A 186 -20.79 -7.01 -20.09
CA LEU A 186 -21.04 -6.36 -18.81
C LEU A 186 -20.01 -6.80 -17.76
N LEU A 187 -19.65 -8.08 -17.71
CA LEU A 187 -18.64 -8.57 -16.78
C LEU A 187 -17.25 -7.98 -17.09
N HIS A 188 -16.86 -7.86 -18.35
CA HIS A 188 -15.62 -7.15 -18.73
C HIS A 188 -15.64 -5.70 -18.25
N LYS A 189 -16.75 -4.97 -18.45
CA LYS A 189 -16.89 -3.60 -17.94
C LYS A 189 -16.76 -3.54 -16.42
N ILE A 190 -17.35 -4.47 -15.68
CA ILE A 190 -17.26 -4.57 -14.23
C ILE A 190 -15.82 -4.86 -13.80
N CYS A 191 -15.11 -5.78 -14.46
CA CYS A 191 -13.70 -6.02 -14.21
C CYS A 191 -12.88 -4.73 -14.39
N GLY A 192 -13.10 -3.99 -15.47
CA GLY A 192 -12.46 -2.70 -15.68
C GLY A 192 -12.75 -1.66 -14.58
N ILE A 193 -14.01 -1.61 -14.10
CA ILE A 193 -14.37 -0.75 -12.96
C ILE A 193 -13.60 -1.16 -11.70
N ILE A 194 -13.52 -2.45 -11.40
CA ILE A 194 -12.81 -2.96 -10.21
C ILE A 194 -11.33 -2.63 -10.29
N ASP A 195 -10.65 -2.97 -11.38
CA ASP A 195 -9.22 -2.78 -11.55
C ASP A 195 -8.81 -1.29 -11.47
N THR A 196 -9.68 -0.42 -11.99
CA THR A 196 -9.42 1.02 -11.98
C THR A 196 -9.67 1.65 -10.61
N ASN A 197 -10.75 1.26 -9.89
CA ASN A 197 -11.25 2.04 -8.76
C ASN A 197 -11.19 1.32 -7.41
N ALA A 198 -11.02 -0.01 -7.35
CA ALA A 198 -11.10 -0.71 -6.07
C ALA A 198 -10.00 -0.26 -5.10
N LEU A 199 -10.40 -0.05 -3.86
CA LEU A 199 -9.50 0.21 -2.74
C LEU A 199 -9.27 -1.08 -1.95
N GLU A 200 -8.00 -1.36 -1.68
CA GLU A 200 -7.59 -2.52 -0.89
C GLU A 200 -7.83 -2.27 0.59
N ILE A 201 -8.45 -3.23 1.25
CA ILE A 201 -8.69 -3.25 2.70
C ILE A 201 -7.96 -4.47 3.28
N ARG A 202 -7.01 -4.23 4.16
CA ARG A 202 -6.33 -5.30 4.91
C ARG A 202 -7.07 -5.58 6.20
N LEU A 203 -7.46 -6.84 6.39
CA LEU A 203 -8.12 -7.29 7.60
C LEU A 203 -7.12 -7.70 8.68
N PRO A 204 -7.50 -7.64 9.98
CA PRO A 204 -6.66 -8.03 11.10
C PRO A 204 -6.14 -9.47 11.03
N ASN A 205 -6.87 -10.34 10.35
CA ASN A 205 -6.53 -11.76 10.15
C ASN A 205 -5.57 -12.01 8.97
N GLY A 206 -5.10 -10.95 8.28
CA GLY A 206 -4.19 -11.02 7.14
C GLY A 206 -4.87 -11.15 5.78
N SER A 207 -6.20 -11.31 5.71
CA SER A 207 -6.93 -11.34 4.43
C SER A 207 -6.99 -9.95 3.82
N GLU A 208 -7.05 -9.90 2.50
CA GLU A 208 -7.21 -8.67 1.72
C GLU A 208 -8.55 -8.67 0.98
N LEU A 209 -9.21 -7.52 0.98
CA LEU A 209 -10.45 -7.26 0.27
C LEU A 209 -10.25 -6.12 -0.71
N ASN A 210 -11.06 -6.14 -1.76
CA ASN A 210 -11.29 -5.00 -2.64
C ASN A 210 -12.68 -4.42 -2.37
N ALA A 211 -12.78 -3.10 -2.25
CA ALA A 211 -14.05 -2.40 -2.06
C ALA A 211 -14.16 -1.19 -3.00
N LEU A 212 -15.37 -0.92 -3.46
CA LEU A 212 -15.69 0.20 -4.34
C LEU A 212 -16.53 1.23 -3.57
N TYR A 213 -16.18 2.51 -3.73
CA TYR A 213 -16.83 3.65 -3.08
C TYR A 213 -17.26 4.67 -4.13
N ALA A 214 -18.44 5.28 -3.95
CA ALA A 214 -18.99 6.17 -4.97
C ALA A 214 -18.18 7.49 -5.10
N THR A 215 -17.84 8.10 -3.96
CA THR A 215 -17.17 9.40 -3.91
C THR A 215 -15.65 9.25 -3.74
N THR A 216 -15.20 8.38 -2.86
CA THR A 216 -13.76 8.21 -2.59
C THR A 216 -12.99 7.79 -3.84
N CYS A 217 -13.60 6.96 -4.71
CA CYS A 217 -12.99 6.56 -5.99
C CYS A 217 -12.86 7.71 -7.02
N MET A 218 -13.42 8.90 -6.75
CA MET A 218 -13.23 10.09 -7.57
C MET A 218 -12.04 10.96 -7.13
N MET A 219 -11.38 10.62 -6.00
CA MET A 219 -10.21 11.36 -5.55
C MET A 219 -9.07 11.13 -6.54
N GLU A 220 -8.42 12.21 -6.95
CA GLU A 220 -7.30 12.11 -7.88
C GLU A 220 -6.01 11.60 -7.22
N HIS A 221 -5.07 11.22 -8.07
CA HIS A 221 -3.74 10.80 -7.65
C HIS A 221 -2.79 11.99 -7.46
N SER A 222 -2.03 11.97 -6.36
CA SER A 222 -0.79 12.72 -6.21
C SER A 222 0.30 11.82 -5.61
N CYS A 223 1.55 11.94 -6.09
CA CYS A 223 2.69 11.26 -5.47
C CYS A 223 3.11 11.92 -4.14
N VAL A 224 2.48 13.03 -3.76
CA VAL A 224 2.54 13.66 -2.43
C VAL A 224 1.09 13.85 -1.99
N PRO A 225 0.47 12.82 -1.39
CA PRO A 225 -0.92 12.86 -1.00
C PRO A 225 -1.13 13.82 0.18
N ASN A 226 -2.30 14.46 0.22
CA ASN A 226 -2.70 15.34 1.33
C ASN A 226 -3.78 14.72 2.23
N THR A 227 -4.21 13.48 1.91
CA THR A 227 -5.18 12.72 2.69
C THR A 227 -4.74 11.29 2.92
N LYS A 228 -5.32 10.65 3.95
CA LYS A 228 -5.22 9.21 4.21
C LYS A 228 -6.58 8.55 4.31
N HIS A 229 -6.62 7.26 4.03
CA HIS A 229 -7.80 6.42 4.13
C HIS A 229 -7.74 5.56 5.38
N LEU A 230 -8.81 5.59 6.18
CA LEU A 230 -8.99 4.75 7.36
C LEU A 230 -10.24 3.88 7.16
N PHE A 231 -10.10 2.57 7.34
CA PHE A 231 -11.19 1.62 7.16
C PHE A 231 -11.65 1.06 8.50
N ASN A 232 -12.97 0.99 8.71
CA ASN A 232 -13.52 0.28 9.85
C ASN A 232 -13.51 -1.22 9.58
N THR A 233 -12.53 -1.93 10.14
CA THR A 233 -12.37 -3.39 10.00
C THR A 233 -12.80 -4.16 11.24
N SER A 234 -13.19 -3.48 12.33
CA SER A 234 -13.48 -4.10 13.63
C SER A 234 -14.71 -5.01 13.66
N GLY A 235 -15.62 -4.84 12.71
CA GLY A 235 -16.84 -5.65 12.60
C GLY A 235 -17.82 -5.53 13.77
N LYS A 236 -17.60 -4.62 14.73
CA LYS A 236 -18.45 -4.43 15.92
C LYS A 236 -19.86 -3.94 15.57
N ASP A 237 -19.97 -3.14 14.50
CA ASP A 237 -21.26 -2.74 13.93
C ASP A 237 -21.31 -3.15 12.45
N VAL A 238 -22.25 -4.04 12.14
CA VAL A 238 -22.44 -4.53 10.75
C VAL A 238 -22.80 -3.39 9.80
N LYS A 239 -23.49 -2.34 10.30
CA LYS A 239 -23.90 -1.19 9.48
C LYS A 239 -22.72 -0.33 9.04
N ASP A 240 -21.65 -0.30 9.83
CA ASP A 240 -20.44 0.50 9.56
C ASP A 240 -19.26 -0.34 9.01
N LYS A 241 -19.53 -1.59 8.62
CA LYS A 241 -18.50 -2.51 8.15
C LYS A 241 -17.84 -1.98 6.88
N TYR A 242 -16.52 -1.89 6.93
CA TYR A 242 -15.68 -1.33 5.85
C TYR A 242 -16.00 0.12 5.46
N LYS A 243 -16.65 0.88 6.35
CA LYS A 243 -16.81 2.32 6.18
C LYS A 243 -15.41 2.95 6.06
N ILE A 244 -15.22 3.74 5.02
CA ILE A 244 -14.02 4.54 4.84
C ILE A 244 -14.19 5.91 5.49
N THR A 245 -13.13 6.39 6.13
CA THR A 245 -12.99 7.78 6.57
C THR A 245 -11.75 8.36 5.90
N VAL A 246 -11.94 9.43 5.14
CA VAL A 246 -10.85 10.17 4.50
C VAL A 246 -10.49 11.34 5.39
N LYS A 247 -9.25 11.35 5.89
CA LYS A 247 -8.71 12.41 6.76
C LYS A 247 -7.63 13.22 6.06
N VAL A 248 -7.63 14.52 6.32
CA VAL A 248 -6.54 15.42 5.94
C VAL A 248 -5.29 15.12 6.75
N VAL A 249 -4.12 15.11 6.12
CA VAL A 249 -2.82 14.85 6.79
C VAL A 249 -1.85 16.04 6.70
N VAL A 250 -2.05 16.92 5.71
CA VAL A 250 -1.36 18.21 5.58
C VAL A 250 -2.39 19.29 5.24
N PRO A 251 -2.19 20.56 5.60
CA PRO A 251 -3.17 21.61 5.32
C PRO A 251 -3.55 21.68 3.83
N ILE A 252 -4.84 21.85 3.54
CA ILE A 252 -5.40 22.02 2.19
C ILE A 252 -6.14 23.34 2.15
N ASN A 253 -5.77 24.26 1.27
CA ASN A 253 -6.48 25.52 1.14
C ASN A 253 -7.77 25.33 0.34
N LYS A 254 -8.72 26.22 0.54
CA LYS A 254 -9.95 26.25 -0.25
C LYS A 254 -9.65 26.31 -1.77
N GLY A 255 -10.24 25.39 -2.52
CA GLY A 255 -10.06 25.28 -3.96
C GLY A 255 -8.90 24.38 -4.38
N ASP A 256 -8.01 24.00 -3.46
CA ASP A 256 -6.95 23.03 -3.75
C ASP A 256 -7.53 21.60 -3.88
N HIS A 257 -6.81 20.76 -4.59
CA HIS A 257 -7.21 19.38 -4.86
C HIS A 257 -7.10 18.49 -3.61
N VAL A 258 -8.10 17.65 -3.40
CA VAL A 258 -8.10 16.62 -2.35
C VAL A 258 -7.61 15.33 -2.98
N ALA A 259 -6.35 14.96 -2.70
CA ALA A 259 -5.64 13.92 -3.43
C ALA A 259 -5.21 12.76 -2.51
N THR A 260 -5.18 11.56 -3.10
CA THR A 260 -4.62 10.34 -2.50
C THR A 260 -3.53 9.77 -3.39
N MET A 261 -2.87 8.69 -2.98
CA MET A 261 -1.80 8.07 -3.74
C MET A 261 -2.19 6.67 -4.23
N TYR A 262 -2.04 6.41 -5.53
CA TYR A 262 -2.36 5.13 -6.17
C TYR A 262 -1.14 4.22 -6.36
N SER A 263 0.07 4.78 -6.27
CA SER A 263 1.35 4.06 -6.44
C SER A 263 2.08 3.89 -5.11
N HIS A 264 3.30 3.37 -5.14
CA HIS A 264 4.13 3.23 -3.95
C HIS A 264 4.99 4.46 -3.69
N ALA A 265 4.92 5.01 -2.47
CA ALA A 265 5.59 6.26 -2.11
C ALA A 265 7.14 6.18 -2.23
N LEU A 266 7.72 5.00 -2.00
CA LEU A 266 9.17 4.77 -2.05
C LEU A 266 9.70 4.29 -3.40
N TRP A 267 8.87 4.25 -4.45
CA TRP A 267 9.35 3.99 -5.81
C TRP A 267 9.91 5.25 -6.47
N GLY A 268 10.85 5.07 -7.37
CA GLY A 268 11.37 6.14 -8.23
C GLY A 268 10.33 6.65 -9.23
N THR A 269 10.57 7.82 -9.81
CA THR A 269 9.59 8.50 -10.70
C THR A 269 9.19 7.65 -11.89
N GLN A 270 10.13 7.00 -12.59
CA GLN A 270 9.80 6.16 -13.74
C GLN A 270 8.91 4.98 -13.34
N ALA A 271 9.26 4.25 -12.27
CA ALA A 271 8.48 3.11 -11.80
C ALA A 271 7.05 3.51 -11.39
N ARG A 272 6.87 4.66 -10.71
CA ARG A 272 5.53 5.16 -10.36
C ARG A 272 4.72 5.52 -11.59
N ARG A 273 5.31 6.24 -12.54
CA ARG A 273 4.62 6.67 -13.78
C ARG A 273 4.26 5.48 -14.66
N GLN A 274 5.16 4.50 -14.80
CA GLN A 274 4.88 3.28 -15.54
C GLN A 274 3.73 2.50 -14.91
N HIS A 275 3.78 2.27 -13.59
CA HIS A 275 2.69 1.61 -12.88
C HIS A 275 1.32 2.31 -13.08
N LEU A 276 1.29 3.64 -13.00
CA LEU A 276 0.06 4.41 -13.21
C LEU A 276 -0.43 4.34 -14.66
N LYS A 277 0.48 4.33 -15.63
CA LYS A 277 0.16 4.16 -17.04
C LYS A 277 -0.46 2.79 -17.33
N ASP A 278 0.13 1.73 -16.77
CA ASP A 278 -0.30 0.35 -17.01
C ASP A 278 -1.59 0.00 -16.27
N THR A 279 -1.77 0.50 -15.05
CA THR A 279 -2.88 0.08 -14.17
C THR A 279 -4.02 1.10 -14.08
N LYS A 280 -3.74 2.38 -14.33
CA LYS A 280 -4.70 3.49 -14.19
C LYS A 280 -4.84 4.32 -15.47
N TYR A 281 -4.11 3.98 -16.53
CA TYR A 281 -4.19 4.55 -17.87
C TYR A 281 -3.91 6.05 -17.96
N PHE A 282 -3.05 6.60 -17.08
CA PHE A 282 -2.59 7.98 -17.16
C PHE A 282 -1.12 8.14 -16.74
N SER A 283 -0.47 9.20 -17.24
CA SER A 283 0.91 9.56 -16.87
C SER A 283 0.90 10.72 -15.89
N CYS A 284 1.37 10.49 -14.66
CA CYS A 284 1.39 11.49 -13.59
C CYS A 284 2.36 12.65 -13.90
N LYS A 285 1.90 13.90 -13.68
CA LYS A 285 2.67 15.15 -13.86
C LYS A 285 2.71 15.99 -12.58
N CYS A 286 2.53 15.36 -11.40
CA CYS A 286 2.55 16.08 -10.12
C CYS A 286 3.92 16.70 -9.84
N ILE A 287 3.97 17.60 -8.85
CA ILE A 287 5.20 18.34 -8.45
C ILE A 287 6.41 17.42 -8.20
N ARG A 288 6.20 16.21 -7.65
CA ARG A 288 7.28 15.24 -7.43
C ARG A 288 7.73 14.57 -8.73
N CYS A 289 6.81 14.23 -9.61
CA CYS A 289 7.16 13.58 -10.89
C CYS A 289 7.81 14.54 -11.87
N SER A 290 7.52 15.85 -11.79
CA SER A 290 8.13 16.88 -12.63
C SER A 290 9.50 17.35 -12.14
N ASP A 291 9.89 16.98 -10.91
CA ASP A 291 11.16 17.36 -10.32
C ASP A 291 12.19 16.23 -10.50
N PRO A 292 13.28 16.44 -11.27
CA PRO A 292 14.32 15.43 -11.47
C PRO A 292 15.03 15.02 -10.17
N THR A 293 14.97 15.85 -9.12
CA THR A 293 15.53 15.54 -7.80
C THR A 293 14.56 14.82 -6.86
N GLU A 294 13.31 14.65 -7.28
CA GLU A 294 12.22 14.12 -6.45
C GLU A 294 12.14 14.83 -5.08
N LEU A 295 11.94 16.14 -5.11
CA LEU A 295 11.86 17.04 -3.95
C LEU A 295 13.15 17.08 -3.12
N GLY A 296 14.29 16.99 -3.78
CA GLY A 296 15.61 16.99 -3.14
C GLY A 296 15.97 15.69 -2.43
N THR A 297 15.19 14.62 -2.60
CA THR A 297 15.52 13.30 -2.03
C THR A 297 16.52 12.53 -2.88
N TYR A 298 16.58 12.79 -4.18
CA TYR A 298 17.42 12.08 -5.14
C TYR A 298 17.14 10.57 -5.18
N LEU A 299 15.87 10.20 -5.01
CA LEU A 299 15.45 8.81 -4.78
C LEU A 299 15.74 7.89 -5.98
N SER A 300 15.84 8.44 -7.20
CA SER A 300 16.19 7.69 -8.42
C SER A 300 17.60 8.00 -8.94
N ALA A 301 18.37 8.88 -8.30
CA ALA A 301 19.63 9.37 -8.85
C ALA A 301 20.74 8.30 -8.84
N MET A 302 21.59 8.33 -9.88
CA MET A 302 22.77 7.48 -10.00
C MET A 302 24.04 8.32 -9.91
N LYS A 303 25.14 7.71 -9.45
CA LYS A 303 26.46 8.37 -9.42
C LYS A 303 27.06 8.46 -10.82
N CYS A 304 27.75 9.55 -11.07
CA CYS A 304 28.56 9.72 -12.26
C CYS A 304 29.98 9.18 -12.03
N PHE A 305 30.52 8.48 -13.02
CA PHE A 305 31.89 7.96 -12.96
C PHE A 305 32.90 8.86 -13.65
N GLY A 306 32.44 9.95 -14.30
CA GLY A 306 33.27 10.82 -15.09
C GLY A 306 33.45 10.33 -16.53
N ASP A 307 34.41 10.94 -17.21
CA ASP A 307 34.77 10.69 -18.61
C ASP A 307 36.28 10.46 -18.74
N ASP A 308 36.79 10.43 -19.97
CA ASP A 308 38.24 10.28 -20.27
C ASP A 308 39.14 11.37 -19.64
N LYS A 309 38.55 12.47 -19.15
CA LYS A 309 39.25 13.57 -18.45
C LYS A 309 39.46 13.30 -16.98
N GLY A 310 38.72 12.34 -16.41
CA GLY A 310 38.88 11.92 -15.03
C GLY A 310 37.56 11.56 -14.31
N PRO A 311 37.69 11.12 -13.05
CA PRO A 311 36.54 10.77 -12.24
C PRO A 311 35.67 12.00 -11.91
N CYS A 312 34.37 11.78 -11.76
CA CYS A 312 33.37 12.80 -11.39
C CYS A 312 32.62 12.39 -10.14
N ASP A 313 32.40 13.32 -9.23
CA ASP A 313 31.59 13.14 -8.02
C ASP A 313 30.14 13.64 -8.19
N GLY A 314 29.71 13.86 -9.43
CA GLY A 314 28.36 14.26 -9.78
C GLY A 314 27.37 13.10 -9.73
N ILE A 315 26.13 13.43 -10.04
CA ILE A 315 25.03 12.47 -10.14
C ILE A 315 24.29 12.65 -11.47
N HIS A 316 23.79 11.56 -12.03
CA HIS A 316 22.90 11.56 -13.18
C HIS A 316 21.47 11.76 -12.75
N LEU A 317 20.78 12.68 -13.38
CA LEU A 317 19.37 12.99 -13.24
C LEU A 317 18.74 13.04 -14.63
N PRO A 318 17.44 12.68 -14.78
CA PRO A 318 16.73 12.82 -16.05
C PRO A 318 16.67 14.31 -16.45
N GLU A 319 16.94 14.63 -17.73
CA GLU A 319 16.82 16.01 -18.22
C GLU A 319 15.36 16.50 -18.19
N ASP A 320 14.44 15.64 -18.58
CA ASP A 320 12.98 15.83 -18.39
C ASP A 320 12.38 14.57 -17.78
N PRO A 321 12.06 14.55 -16.48
CA PRO A 321 11.49 13.36 -15.84
C PRO A 321 10.07 13.00 -16.32
N LEU A 322 9.44 13.85 -17.13
CA LEU A 322 8.14 13.55 -17.75
C LEU A 322 8.25 12.91 -19.13
N ASP A 323 9.43 12.94 -19.75
CA ASP A 323 9.71 12.25 -20.99
C ASP A 323 10.27 10.84 -20.69
N GLU A 324 9.62 9.80 -21.24
CA GLU A 324 9.99 8.40 -21.03
C GLU A 324 11.30 8.01 -21.74
N GLU A 325 11.72 8.79 -22.75
CA GLU A 325 12.95 8.55 -23.53
C GLU A 325 14.09 9.52 -23.16
N THR A 326 13.91 10.32 -22.10
CA THR A 326 14.85 11.37 -21.71
C THR A 326 16.24 10.84 -21.40
N ASP A 327 17.28 11.55 -21.86
CA ASP A 327 18.65 11.29 -21.42
C ASP A 327 18.84 11.70 -19.96
N TRP A 328 19.76 11.02 -19.29
CA TRP A 328 20.19 11.34 -17.94
C TRP A 328 21.53 12.08 -17.96
N ALA A 329 21.53 13.32 -17.57
CA ALA A 329 22.68 14.20 -17.57
C ALA A 329 23.35 14.27 -16.19
N CYS A 330 24.68 14.31 -16.18
CA CYS A 330 25.41 14.58 -14.96
C CYS A 330 25.27 16.06 -14.56
N ASN A 331 25.04 16.32 -13.28
CA ASN A 331 24.92 17.69 -12.76
C ASN A 331 26.27 18.44 -12.60
N LYS A 332 27.43 17.79 -12.85
CA LYS A 332 28.76 18.38 -12.69
C LYS A 332 29.66 18.30 -13.93
N CYS A 333 29.47 17.31 -14.79
CA CYS A 333 30.25 17.15 -16.01
C CYS A 333 29.36 16.99 -17.24
N THR A 334 29.94 16.75 -18.43
CA THR A 334 29.20 16.68 -19.70
C THR A 334 28.68 15.27 -20.04
N VAL A 335 28.87 14.29 -19.15
CA VAL A 335 28.46 12.90 -19.39
C VAL A 335 26.96 12.79 -19.38
N LYS A 336 26.41 12.17 -20.41
CA LYS A 336 25.01 11.78 -20.53
C LYS A 336 24.93 10.27 -20.72
N VAL A 337 23.87 9.66 -20.20
CA VAL A 337 23.53 8.24 -20.35
C VAL A 337 22.08 8.17 -20.84
N ASN A 338 21.82 7.35 -21.83
CA ASN A 338 20.46 7.22 -22.33
C ASN A 338 19.56 6.44 -21.35
N ASN A 339 18.26 6.69 -21.45
CA ASN A 339 17.27 6.11 -20.54
C ASN A 339 17.27 4.57 -20.56
N SER A 340 17.43 3.95 -21.72
CA SER A 340 17.44 2.49 -21.83
C SER A 340 18.57 1.83 -21.03
N GLN A 341 19.78 2.43 -21.06
CA GLN A 341 20.92 1.95 -20.28
C GLN A 341 20.68 2.10 -18.77
N ILE A 342 20.11 3.24 -18.36
CA ILE A 342 19.75 3.47 -16.95
C ILE A 342 18.71 2.43 -16.48
N ASN A 343 17.68 2.18 -17.28
CA ASN A 343 16.61 1.23 -16.91
C ASN A 343 17.13 -0.21 -16.79
N ILE A 344 18.01 -0.65 -17.69
CA ILE A 344 18.64 -1.98 -17.60
C ILE A 344 19.43 -2.10 -16.29
N LEU A 345 20.28 -1.12 -15.98
CA LEU A 345 21.10 -1.13 -14.77
C LEU A 345 20.23 -1.14 -13.49
N ILE A 346 19.21 -0.31 -13.45
CA ILE A 346 18.30 -0.23 -12.30
C ILE A 346 17.52 -1.54 -12.13
N SER A 347 17.06 -2.17 -13.22
CA SER A 347 16.35 -3.45 -13.18
C SER A 347 17.23 -4.57 -12.63
N GLU A 348 18.45 -4.73 -13.17
CA GLU A 348 19.41 -5.74 -12.70
C GLU A 348 19.75 -5.57 -11.20
N MET A 349 19.94 -4.32 -10.76
CA MET A 349 20.16 -4.01 -9.34
C MET A 349 18.93 -4.30 -8.48
N GLY A 350 17.72 -4.08 -9.02
CA GLY A 350 16.45 -4.38 -8.36
C GLY A 350 16.26 -5.87 -8.12
N GLU A 351 16.49 -6.69 -9.14
CA GLU A 351 16.42 -8.15 -9.03
C GLU A 351 17.38 -8.70 -7.95
N GLU A 352 18.58 -8.13 -7.88
CA GLU A 352 19.53 -8.51 -6.86
C GLU A 352 19.04 -8.20 -5.44
N VAL A 353 18.47 -7.01 -5.22
CA VAL A 353 17.91 -6.59 -3.93
C VAL A 353 16.76 -7.49 -3.53
N GLU A 354 15.84 -7.77 -4.46
CA GLU A 354 14.69 -8.64 -4.21
C GLU A 354 15.13 -10.06 -3.87
N ASN A 355 16.07 -10.64 -4.62
CA ASN A 355 16.59 -11.97 -4.37
C ASN A 355 17.18 -12.11 -2.96
N VAL A 356 17.99 -11.13 -2.53
CA VAL A 356 18.58 -11.17 -1.18
C VAL A 356 17.51 -11.02 -0.09
N GLN A 357 16.49 -10.21 -0.31
CA GLN A 357 15.40 -10.02 0.65
C GLN A 357 14.49 -11.25 0.72
N MET A 358 14.15 -11.88 -0.40
CA MET A 358 13.36 -13.12 -0.45
C MET A 358 14.06 -14.29 0.25
N MET A 359 15.37 -14.38 0.13
CA MET A 359 16.18 -15.40 0.83
C MET A 359 16.30 -15.16 2.36
N GLY A 360 15.63 -14.14 2.90
CA GLY A 360 15.73 -13.77 4.32
C GLY A 360 17.11 -13.25 4.70
N GLY A 361 17.69 -12.40 3.84
CA GLY A 361 19.07 -11.95 3.84
C GLY A 361 19.68 -11.67 5.21
N SER A 362 20.84 -12.26 5.48
CA SER A 362 21.62 -11.97 6.68
C SER A 362 22.20 -10.55 6.65
N VAL A 363 22.59 -10.02 7.81
CA VAL A 363 23.27 -8.71 7.90
C VAL A 363 24.45 -8.62 6.93
N ASN A 364 25.31 -9.65 6.89
CA ASN A 364 26.48 -9.66 6.01
C ASN A 364 26.11 -9.64 4.52
N MET A 365 25.08 -10.37 4.11
CA MET A 365 24.61 -10.37 2.72
C MET A 365 24.09 -8.99 2.33
N LEU A 366 23.25 -8.38 3.16
CA LEU A 366 22.69 -7.06 2.92
C LEU A 366 23.77 -5.96 2.93
N GLU A 367 24.77 -6.04 3.82
CA GLU A 367 25.90 -5.10 3.84
C GLU A 367 26.77 -5.22 2.59
N ASN A 368 27.02 -6.42 2.08
CA ASN A 368 27.76 -6.64 0.84
C ASN A 368 27.03 -6.04 -0.37
N VAL A 369 25.72 -6.28 -0.48
CA VAL A 369 24.90 -5.68 -1.55
C VAL A 369 24.85 -4.16 -1.41
N LEU A 370 24.65 -3.63 -0.19
CA LEU A 370 24.68 -2.19 0.08
C LEU A 370 25.99 -1.56 -0.35
N CYS A 371 27.12 -2.17 0.02
CA CYS A 371 28.45 -1.67 -0.33
C CYS A 371 28.63 -1.62 -1.86
N ARG A 372 28.31 -2.70 -2.56
CA ARG A 372 28.45 -2.80 -4.02
C ARG A 372 27.53 -1.81 -4.74
N LEU A 373 26.23 -1.79 -4.44
CA LEU A 373 25.28 -0.89 -5.09
C LEU A 373 25.56 0.59 -4.76
N SER A 374 26.13 0.88 -3.59
CA SER A 374 26.55 2.23 -3.22
C SER A 374 27.68 2.80 -4.09
N THR A 375 28.35 1.99 -4.91
CA THR A 375 29.30 2.49 -5.90
C THR A 375 28.62 3.16 -7.09
N PHE A 376 27.40 2.72 -7.43
CA PHE A 376 26.63 3.15 -8.60
C PHE A 376 25.49 4.12 -8.26
N LEU A 377 24.85 3.92 -7.11
CA LEU A 377 23.62 4.60 -6.75
C LEU A 377 23.87 5.76 -5.78
N HIS A 378 23.06 6.82 -5.91
CA HIS A 378 23.04 7.89 -4.91
C HIS A 378 22.69 7.29 -3.53
N PRO A 379 23.25 7.80 -2.41
CA PRO A 379 23.00 7.26 -1.06
C PRO A 379 21.52 7.14 -0.66
N ASN A 380 20.66 7.92 -1.27
CA ASN A 380 19.21 7.92 -1.00
C ASN A 380 18.40 7.11 -2.02
N HIS A 381 19.05 6.44 -2.98
CA HIS A 381 18.33 5.67 -4.00
C HIS A 381 17.40 4.63 -3.38
N TYR A 382 16.21 4.42 -3.97
CA TYR A 382 15.16 3.57 -3.39
C TYR A 382 15.59 2.11 -3.17
N HIS A 383 16.47 1.55 -3.99
CA HIS A 383 17.08 0.24 -3.73
C HIS A 383 17.95 0.24 -2.46
N LEU A 384 18.77 1.29 -2.26
CA LEU A 384 19.56 1.42 -1.03
C LEU A 384 18.68 1.74 0.18
N TYR A 385 17.57 2.47 -0.02
CA TYR A 385 16.56 2.68 1.02
C TYR A 385 16.03 1.34 1.53
N SER A 386 15.60 0.45 0.62
CA SER A 386 15.05 -0.87 0.96
C SER A 386 16.04 -1.72 1.76
N ILE A 387 17.32 -1.79 1.31
CA ILE A 387 18.38 -2.53 2.03
C ILE A 387 18.64 -1.93 3.41
N LYS A 388 18.80 -0.60 3.50
CA LYS A 388 19.03 0.09 4.78
C LYS A 388 17.87 -0.13 5.75
N HIS A 389 16.61 -0.08 5.27
CA HIS A 389 15.43 -0.35 6.07
C HIS A 389 15.41 -1.78 6.65
N SER A 390 15.88 -2.76 5.90
CA SER A 390 16.07 -4.13 6.40
C SER A 390 17.21 -4.21 7.42
N LEU A 391 18.34 -3.58 7.13
CA LEU A 391 19.53 -3.60 8.00
C LEU A 391 19.27 -2.97 9.38
N ILE A 392 18.60 -1.81 9.46
CA ILE A 392 18.32 -1.16 10.74
C ILE A 392 17.48 -2.04 11.68
N GLN A 393 16.60 -2.88 11.13
CA GLN A 393 15.78 -3.82 11.89
C GLN A 393 16.56 -5.08 12.31
N LEU A 394 17.55 -5.49 11.52
CA LEU A 394 18.37 -6.66 11.81
C LEU A 394 19.52 -6.36 12.78
N TYR A 395 20.05 -5.13 12.74
CA TYR A 395 21.07 -4.72 13.71
C TYR A 395 20.53 -4.80 15.14
N GLY A 396 21.18 -5.62 15.96
CA GLY A 396 20.82 -5.86 17.34
C GLY A 396 19.93 -7.07 17.62
N ARG A 397 19.33 -7.70 16.58
CA ARG A 397 18.56 -8.94 16.77
C ARG A 397 19.45 -10.17 16.98
N GLN A 398 20.62 -10.21 16.35
CA GLN A 398 21.52 -11.36 16.36
C GLN A 398 22.53 -11.37 17.50
N SER A 399 22.72 -10.27 18.22
CA SER A 399 23.64 -10.20 19.34
C SER A 399 23.17 -9.16 20.36
N SER A 400 23.25 -9.51 21.63
CA SER A 400 23.03 -8.57 22.74
C SER A 400 24.10 -7.47 22.82
N TYR A 401 25.12 -7.53 21.97
CA TYR A 401 26.24 -6.60 21.93
C TYR A 401 26.40 -5.98 20.54
N MET A 402 25.99 -4.73 20.37
CA MET A 402 26.33 -3.91 19.19
C MET A 402 27.59 -3.10 19.50
N SER A 403 28.58 -3.07 18.59
CA SER A 403 29.72 -2.16 18.70
C SER A 403 29.23 -0.71 18.59
N GLU A 404 30.06 0.23 19.05
CA GLU A 404 29.75 1.67 18.92
C GLU A 404 29.65 2.09 17.45
N GLU A 405 30.53 1.57 16.61
CA GLU A 405 30.52 1.80 15.16
C GLU A 405 29.20 1.36 14.49
N ILE A 406 28.68 0.17 14.86
CA ILE A 406 27.38 -0.31 14.33
C ILE A 406 26.24 0.58 14.82
N LEU A 407 26.29 1.07 16.08
CA LEU A 407 25.28 2.00 16.62
C LEU A 407 25.29 3.33 15.84
N ASP A 408 26.47 3.89 15.60
CA ASP A 408 26.58 5.14 14.82
C ASP A 408 26.12 4.98 13.39
N LYS A 409 26.46 3.86 12.76
CA LYS A 409 25.99 3.50 11.43
C LYS A 409 24.45 3.37 11.40
N LYS A 410 23.85 2.69 12.40
CA LYS A 410 22.39 2.54 12.52
C LYS A 410 21.70 3.89 12.71
N ILE A 411 22.19 4.72 13.64
CA ILE A 411 21.65 6.06 13.92
C ILE A 411 21.66 6.91 12.63
N LYS A 412 22.80 6.92 11.92
CA LYS A 412 22.92 7.66 10.67
C LYS A 412 21.92 7.15 9.62
N MET A 413 21.83 5.84 9.41
CA MET A 413 20.87 5.26 8.47
C MET A 413 19.43 5.63 8.83
N CYS A 414 19.03 5.54 10.10
CA CYS A 414 17.69 5.94 10.53
C CYS A 414 17.40 7.41 10.16
N LYS A 415 18.34 8.33 10.45
CA LYS A 415 18.20 9.76 10.14
C LYS A 415 18.07 10.02 8.64
N ASP A 416 18.90 9.37 7.82
CA ASP A 416 18.85 9.47 6.35
C ASP A 416 17.50 9.00 5.81
N LEU A 417 16.99 7.85 6.30
CA LEU A 417 15.69 7.30 5.87
C LEU A 417 14.50 8.13 6.37
N ILE A 418 14.56 8.67 7.59
CA ILE A 418 13.54 9.58 8.14
C ILE A 418 13.44 10.84 7.29
N PHE A 419 14.57 11.42 6.86
CA PHE A 419 14.58 12.58 5.97
C PHE A 419 13.80 12.28 4.67
N ILE A 420 14.10 11.15 4.01
CA ILE A 420 13.42 10.73 2.77
C ILE A 420 11.93 10.54 3.02
N THR A 421 11.58 9.75 4.05
CA THR A 421 10.19 9.42 4.39
C THR A 421 9.37 10.68 4.67
N LYS A 422 9.90 11.60 5.48
CA LYS A 422 9.24 12.85 5.84
C LYS A 422 9.09 13.81 4.65
N THR A 423 10.05 13.81 3.72
CA THR A 423 9.98 14.65 2.51
C THR A 423 8.93 14.13 1.55
N LEU A 424 8.86 12.81 1.34
CA LEU A 424 7.96 12.20 0.37
C LEU A 424 6.51 12.05 0.90
N ASP A 425 6.36 11.91 2.20
CA ASP A 425 5.05 11.71 2.86
C ASP A 425 5.00 12.46 4.21
N PRO A 426 4.97 13.80 4.18
CA PRO A 426 5.07 14.64 5.38
C PRO A 426 3.91 14.42 6.37
N GLY A 427 2.77 13.96 5.89
CA GLY A 427 1.58 13.70 6.70
C GLY A 427 1.42 12.24 7.14
N ASN A 428 2.36 11.35 6.83
CA ASN A 428 2.23 9.90 7.08
C ASN A 428 0.95 9.28 6.48
N ALA A 429 0.59 9.72 5.27
CA ALA A 429 -0.58 9.21 4.56
C ALA A 429 -0.41 7.74 4.14
N ARG A 430 0.81 7.37 3.71
CA ARG A 430 1.16 6.07 3.13
C ARG A 430 2.29 5.36 3.87
N LEU A 431 3.16 6.11 4.55
CA LEU A 431 4.38 5.60 5.16
C LEU A 431 4.34 5.60 6.70
N SER A 432 3.15 5.64 7.32
CA SER A 432 2.98 5.67 8.79
C SER A 432 3.74 4.53 9.50
N LEU A 433 3.63 3.29 9.01
CA LEU A 433 4.36 2.13 9.56
C LEU A 433 5.88 2.26 9.37
N TYR A 434 6.33 2.69 8.18
CA TYR A 434 7.75 2.93 7.92
C TYR A 434 8.30 4.02 8.85
N SER A 435 7.60 5.15 8.96
CA SER A 435 7.95 6.25 9.85
C SER A 435 8.05 5.79 11.31
N ALA A 436 7.07 5.03 11.79
CA ALA A 436 7.06 4.50 13.15
C ALA A 436 8.24 3.55 13.41
N ILE A 437 8.55 2.63 12.49
CA ILE A 437 9.70 1.72 12.60
C ILE A 437 11.00 2.52 12.63
N LEU A 438 11.21 3.46 11.70
CA LEU A 438 12.43 4.26 11.62
C LEU A 438 12.69 5.05 12.91
N HIS A 439 11.66 5.71 13.43
CA HIS A 439 11.75 6.48 14.67
C HIS A 439 11.95 5.58 15.90
N HIS A 440 11.31 4.41 15.97
CA HIS A 440 11.52 3.44 17.05
C HIS A 440 12.93 2.84 17.03
N GLU A 441 13.46 2.50 15.85
CA GLU A 441 14.82 1.98 15.70
C GLU A 441 15.88 3.04 16.03
N LEU A 442 15.62 4.32 15.68
CA LEU A 442 16.45 5.45 16.08
C LEU A 442 16.44 5.63 17.60
N HIS A 443 15.27 5.66 18.23
CA HIS A 443 15.10 5.72 19.67
C HIS A 443 15.90 4.62 20.37
N SER A 444 15.71 3.37 19.95
CA SER A 444 16.37 2.21 20.56
C SER A 444 17.90 2.29 20.48
N ALA A 445 18.42 2.75 19.33
CA ALA A 445 19.87 2.92 19.13
C ALA A 445 20.44 4.04 20.02
N LEU A 446 19.74 5.18 20.13
CA LEU A 446 20.16 6.31 20.98
C LEU A 446 20.16 5.94 22.47
N VAL A 447 19.12 5.25 22.94
CA VAL A 447 19.04 4.75 24.33
C VAL A 447 20.16 3.75 24.60
N LEU A 448 20.43 2.84 23.67
CA LEU A 448 21.54 1.88 23.85
C LEU A 448 22.90 2.57 23.86
N LYS A 449 23.10 3.59 23.00
CA LYS A 449 24.33 4.40 22.98
C LYS A 449 24.53 5.13 24.31
N SER A 450 23.48 5.75 24.85
CA SER A 450 23.56 6.44 26.15
C SER A 450 23.88 5.49 27.31
N LYS A 451 23.28 4.29 27.32
CA LYS A 451 23.56 3.23 28.33
C LYS A 451 25.00 2.75 28.28
N LYS A 452 25.57 2.56 27.08
CA LYS A 452 26.98 2.17 26.91
C LYS A 452 27.93 3.26 27.37
N ALA A 453 27.74 4.49 26.89
CA ALA A 453 28.56 5.63 27.22
C ALA A 453 28.60 5.92 28.74
N THR A 454 27.49 5.63 29.43
CA THR A 454 27.43 5.71 30.90
C THR A 454 28.19 4.58 31.56
N LYS A 455 28.16 3.36 31.00
CA LYS A 455 28.78 2.17 31.59
C LYS A 455 30.31 2.17 31.42
N ASP A 456 30.81 2.57 30.27
CA ASP A 456 32.25 2.63 29.96
C ASP A 456 32.90 3.93 30.43
N GLY A 457 32.13 4.91 30.93
CA GLY A 457 32.60 6.16 31.49
C GLY A 457 33.02 7.20 30.45
N SER A 458 32.68 7.02 29.16
CA SER A 458 32.94 8.00 28.11
C SER A 458 32.06 9.25 28.26
N LEU A 459 30.82 9.09 28.80
CA LEU A 459 29.95 10.20 29.23
C LEU A 459 29.66 10.03 30.74
N ARG A 460 30.13 10.98 31.56
CA ARG A 460 30.09 10.88 33.02
C ARG A 460 29.01 11.73 33.67
N THR A 461 28.56 12.76 32.98
CA THR A 461 27.58 13.73 33.53
C THR A 461 26.24 13.59 32.82
N VAL A 462 25.16 14.02 33.48
CA VAL A 462 23.81 14.06 32.88
C VAL A 462 23.79 14.99 31.68
N ASP A 463 24.54 16.10 31.73
CA ASP A 463 24.57 17.09 30.65
C ASP A 463 25.21 16.55 29.37
N GLU A 464 26.22 15.67 29.49
CA GLU A 464 26.86 15.01 28.33
C GLU A 464 25.93 13.99 27.66
N ILE A 465 25.05 13.35 28.43
CA ILE A 465 24.10 12.35 27.94
C ILE A 465 22.82 13.03 27.40
N ARG A 466 22.48 14.21 27.87
CA ARG A 466 21.25 14.95 27.59
C ARG A 466 20.89 14.97 26.09
N PRO A 467 21.79 15.30 25.15
CA PRO A 467 21.45 15.33 23.72
C PRO A 467 20.94 13.99 23.17
N LEU A 468 21.52 12.87 23.63
CA LEU A 468 21.07 11.53 23.22
C LEU A 468 19.68 11.21 23.79
N ILE A 469 19.42 11.61 25.02
CA ILE A 469 18.14 11.39 25.71
C ILE A 469 17.03 12.24 25.08
N ASP A 470 17.29 13.50 24.81
CA ASP A 470 16.31 14.42 24.21
C ASP A 470 15.95 13.96 22.77
N GLU A 471 16.94 13.55 21.98
CA GLU A 471 16.69 13.00 20.64
C GLU A 471 15.94 11.66 20.71
N ALA A 472 16.26 10.80 21.69
CA ALA A 472 15.56 9.54 21.90
C ALA A 472 14.08 9.76 22.28
N LYS A 473 13.81 10.77 23.14
CA LYS A 473 12.45 11.16 23.52
C LYS A 473 11.66 11.63 22.30
N LEU A 474 12.20 12.58 21.53
CA LEU A 474 11.54 13.07 20.31
C LEU A 474 11.27 11.93 19.31
N SER A 475 12.18 10.98 19.19
CA SER A 475 12.03 9.85 18.28
C SER A 475 10.89 8.93 18.73
N ILE A 476 10.78 8.58 20.02
CA ILE A 476 9.70 7.69 20.48
C ILE A 476 8.33 8.36 20.38
N GLU A 477 8.24 9.67 20.64
CA GLU A 477 7.02 10.46 20.48
C GLU A 477 6.59 10.54 19.00
N ALA A 478 7.53 10.73 18.09
CA ALA A 478 7.28 10.72 16.64
C ALA A 478 6.81 9.35 16.16
N ALA A 479 7.39 8.25 16.68
CA ALA A 479 6.96 6.90 16.37
C ALA A 479 5.49 6.66 16.75
N LEU A 480 5.10 7.02 17.98
CA LEU A 480 3.73 6.91 18.46
C LEU A 480 2.76 7.80 17.67
N SER A 481 3.16 9.04 17.38
CA SER A 481 2.37 9.97 16.59
C SER A 481 2.09 9.44 15.17
N SER A 482 3.04 8.72 14.58
CA SER A 482 2.87 8.14 13.24
C SER A 482 1.77 7.06 13.21
N LEU A 483 1.47 6.43 14.35
CA LEU A 483 0.49 5.35 14.49
C LEU A 483 -0.81 5.79 15.20
N LYS A 484 -1.04 7.08 15.38
CA LYS A 484 -2.19 7.60 16.15
C LYS A 484 -3.56 7.12 15.64
N ASP A 485 -3.66 6.78 14.36
CA ASP A 485 -4.89 6.28 13.73
C ASP A 485 -4.93 4.75 13.58
N ASP A 486 -3.84 4.05 13.93
CA ASP A 486 -3.73 2.59 13.88
C ASP A 486 -4.21 1.94 15.19
N VAL A 487 -5.38 2.34 15.68
CA VAL A 487 -5.88 1.97 17.04
C VAL A 487 -6.59 0.62 17.12
N GLU A 488 -7.00 -0.01 16.02
CA GLU A 488 -7.77 -1.26 16.05
C GLU A 488 -7.10 -2.39 15.23
N GLU A 489 -6.82 -3.50 15.89
CA GLU A 489 -6.47 -4.86 15.37
C GLU A 489 -5.63 -4.93 14.07
N THR A 490 -4.85 -3.88 13.75
CA THR A 490 -3.98 -3.78 12.58
C THR A 490 -2.53 -4.15 12.94
N SER A 491 -1.67 -4.28 11.92
CA SER A 491 -0.22 -4.40 12.13
C SER A 491 0.34 -3.19 12.89
N GLY A 492 -0.23 -2.01 12.68
CA GLY A 492 0.11 -0.77 13.38
C GLY A 492 -0.17 -0.85 14.88
N LYS A 493 -1.28 -1.47 15.31
CA LYS A 493 -1.58 -1.66 16.73
C LYS A 493 -0.53 -2.50 17.45
N LYS A 494 -0.12 -3.63 16.86
CA LYS A 494 0.94 -4.47 17.45
C LYS A 494 2.26 -3.70 17.59
N LEU A 495 2.60 -2.92 16.57
CA LEU A 495 3.78 -2.07 16.62
C LEU A 495 3.63 -0.96 17.67
N HIS A 496 2.47 -0.33 17.78
CA HIS A 496 2.17 0.68 18.79
C HIS A 496 2.36 0.14 20.22
N GLU A 497 1.89 -1.08 20.51
CA GLU A 497 2.08 -1.73 21.81
C GLU A 497 3.57 -1.96 22.14
N VAL A 498 4.37 -2.36 21.13
CA VAL A 498 5.83 -2.54 21.29
C VAL A 498 6.50 -1.18 21.57
N ILE A 499 6.12 -0.14 20.85
CA ILE A 499 6.67 1.21 21.02
C ILE A 499 6.28 1.80 22.38
N GLU A 500 5.04 1.63 22.83
CA GLU A 500 4.61 2.06 24.17
C GLU A 500 5.40 1.36 25.28
N LYS A 501 5.66 0.07 25.15
CA LYS A 501 6.54 -0.64 26.09
C LYS A 501 7.94 -0.04 26.10
N SER A 502 8.53 0.23 24.94
CA SER A 502 9.85 0.88 24.83
C SER A 502 9.86 2.24 25.48
N ARG A 503 8.77 3.02 25.34
CA ARG A 503 8.60 4.33 26.00
C ARG A 503 8.61 4.21 27.52
N LEU A 504 7.88 3.25 28.09
CA LEU A 504 7.87 3.00 29.54
C LEU A 504 9.24 2.57 30.06
N ASP A 505 9.94 1.67 29.35
CA ASP A 505 11.29 1.25 29.70
C ASP A 505 12.29 2.41 29.65
N PHE A 506 12.10 3.35 28.72
CA PHE A 506 12.91 4.57 28.61
C PHE A 506 12.64 5.53 29.77
N VAL A 507 11.38 5.76 30.16
CA VAL A 507 11.04 6.59 31.34
C VAL A 507 11.71 6.02 32.59
N ASN A 508 11.54 4.72 32.86
CA ASN A 508 12.17 4.05 34.00
C ASN A 508 13.71 4.18 34.00
N TYR A 509 14.34 4.10 32.82
CA TYR A 509 15.78 4.30 32.68
C TYR A 509 16.16 5.74 33.07
N CYS A 510 15.47 6.74 32.59
CA CYS A 510 15.75 8.15 32.91
C CYS A 510 15.56 8.45 34.40
N GLU A 511 14.48 7.95 35.01
CA GLU A 511 14.24 8.07 36.44
C GLU A 511 15.36 7.42 37.27
N SER A 512 15.83 6.23 36.89
CA SER A 512 16.95 5.54 37.56
C SER A 512 18.27 6.29 37.51
N LYS A 513 18.39 7.26 36.59
CA LYS A 513 19.56 8.14 36.40
C LYS A 513 19.33 9.57 36.88
N ASN A 514 18.17 9.86 37.49
CA ASN A 514 17.74 11.21 37.88
C ASN A 514 17.74 12.20 36.68
N ILE A 515 17.38 11.72 35.50
CA ILE A 515 17.25 12.55 34.29
C ILE A 515 15.78 12.94 34.14
N ASN A 516 15.46 14.21 34.23
CA ASN A 516 14.13 14.73 33.93
C ASN A 516 13.88 14.73 32.44
N ILE A 517 12.78 14.08 31.99
CA ILE A 517 12.35 13.99 30.59
C ILE A 517 10.92 14.52 30.40
#